data_7eea44b22d02eb924f19fb67c35b548a
#
_entry.id   7eea44b22d02eb924f19fb67c35b548a
#
_cell.length_a   1.000
_cell.length_b   1.000
_cell.length_c   1.000
_cell.angle_alpha   90.00
_cell.angle_beta   90.00
_cell.angle_gamma   90.00
#
_symmetry.space_group_name_H-M   'P 1'
#
loop_
_entity.id
_entity.type
_entity.pdbx_description
1 polymer ?
#
loop_
_entity_poly.entity_id
_entity_poly.type
_entity_poly.pdbx_seq_one_letter_code
_entity_poly.pdbx_strand_id
1 'polypeptide(L)'
;MRYPIYIKKLILILFLFVSLATFGQSSTKFKVVLDAGHGGKDPGTMRGSIQEKDIVLDVVLMLGKILEQNKEITVIYTRKLDVFIELRERANIANKAKANLFISVHCNGVKNTSAKGTETFV
;
A
#
# COMPACT_ATOMS: atom_id res chain seq x y z
N MET A 1 -42.63 -30.58 25.26
CA MET A 1 -42.32 -29.69 26.43
C MET A 1 -42.52 -28.24 26.05
N ARG A 2 -43.39 -27.49 26.77
CA ARG A 2 -43.55 -26.04 26.53
C ARG A 2 -42.66 -25.31 27.53
N TYR A 3 -41.60 -24.66 27.01
CA TYR A 3 -40.74 -23.83 27.87
C TYR A 3 -41.51 -22.63 28.41
N PRO A 4 -41.30 -22.26 29.67
CA PRO A 4 -41.94 -21.11 30.30
C PRO A 4 -41.52 -19.81 29.57
N ILE A 5 -42.39 -18.79 29.62
CA ILE A 5 -42.27 -17.55 28.83
C ILE A 5 -40.97 -16.80 29.08
N TYR A 6 -40.45 -16.85 30.31
CA TYR A 6 -39.18 -16.19 30.67
C TYR A 6 -37.97 -16.84 29.99
N ILE A 7 -37.95 -18.16 29.79
CA ILE A 7 -36.90 -18.86 29.05
C ILE A 7 -36.94 -18.45 27.58
N LYS A 8 -38.12 -18.33 26.96
CA LYS A 8 -38.25 -17.85 25.58
C LYS A 8 -37.76 -16.42 25.42
N LYS A 9 -38.04 -15.53 26.38
CA LYS A 9 -37.54 -14.16 26.40
C LYS A 9 -36.00 -14.11 26.53
N LEU A 10 -35.43 -14.95 27.40
CA LEU A 10 -34.00 -15.05 27.62
C LEU A 10 -33.27 -15.51 26.34
N ILE A 11 -33.80 -16.53 25.65
CA ILE A 11 -33.26 -17.01 24.37
C ILE A 11 -33.33 -15.92 23.30
N LEU A 12 -34.42 -15.18 23.20
CA LEU A 12 -34.58 -14.08 22.28
C LEU A 12 -33.59 -12.96 22.51
N ILE A 13 -33.36 -12.59 23.78
CA ILE A 13 -32.36 -11.58 24.16
C ILE A 13 -30.97 -12.07 23.84
N LEU A 14 -30.62 -13.31 24.11
CA LEU A 14 -29.32 -13.90 23.79
C LEU A 14 -29.07 -13.91 22.28
N PHE A 15 -30.12 -14.25 21.50
CA PHE A 15 -30.06 -14.25 20.05
C PHE A 15 -29.83 -12.83 19.47
N LEU A 16 -30.48 -11.82 20.06
CA LEU A 16 -30.27 -10.42 19.74
C LEU A 16 -28.85 -9.96 20.07
N PHE A 17 -28.27 -10.35 21.19
CA PHE A 17 -26.89 -10.02 21.55
C PHE A 17 -25.87 -10.67 20.62
N VAL A 18 -26.08 -11.93 20.24
CA VAL A 18 -25.19 -12.64 19.30
C VAL A 18 -25.25 -12.00 17.91
N SER A 19 -26.42 -11.57 17.44
CA SER A 19 -26.53 -10.89 16.14
C SER A 19 -25.88 -9.51 16.11
N LEU A 20 -25.85 -8.77 17.22
CA LEU A 20 -25.16 -7.49 17.32
C LEU A 20 -23.62 -7.64 17.32
N ALA A 21 -23.10 -8.74 17.85
CA ALA A 21 -21.66 -8.99 17.91
C ALA A 21 -21.03 -9.31 16.54
N THR A 22 -21.81 -9.73 15.56
CA THR A 22 -21.31 -10.09 14.23
C THR A 22 -21.14 -8.90 13.27
N PHE A 23 -21.68 -7.72 13.60
CA PHE A 23 -21.59 -6.53 12.75
C PHE A 23 -20.32 -5.67 12.97
N GLY A 24 -19.44 -6.06 13.88
CA GLY A 24 -18.32 -5.21 14.34
C GLY A 24 -16.92 -5.55 13.80
N GLN A 25 -16.75 -6.51 12.90
CA GLN A 25 -15.44 -6.79 12.32
C GLN A 25 -15.14 -5.82 11.18
N SER A 26 -14.64 -4.65 11.52
CA SER A 26 -13.94 -3.78 10.56
C SER A 26 -12.66 -4.50 10.13
N SER A 27 -12.66 -5.08 8.94
CA SER A 27 -11.44 -5.61 8.36
C SER A 27 -10.48 -4.45 8.13
N THR A 28 -9.35 -4.45 8.81
CA THR A 28 -8.30 -3.47 8.56
C THR A 28 -7.68 -3.77 7.21
N LYS A 29 -7.86 -2.87 6.24
CA LYS A 29 -7.30 -3.02 4.90
C LYS A 29 -5.78 -3.17 4.94
N PHE A 30 -5.24 -3.99 4.05
CA PHE A 30 -3.80 -4.14 3.88
C PHE A 30 -3.23 -2.86 3.27
N LYS A 31 -2.31 -2.19 3.96
CA LYS A 31 -1.73 -0.92 3.54
C LYS A 31 -0.41 -1.14 2.81
N VAL A 32 -0.34 -0.70 1.56
CA VAL A 32 0.87 -0.71 0.74
C VAL A 32 1.34 0.72 0.53
N VAL A 33 2.58 1.01 0.87
CA VAL A 33 3.22 2.26 0.47
C VAL A 33 4.05 2.00 -0.78
N LEU A 34 3.78 2.76 -1.83
CA LEU A 34 4.53 2.76 -3.07
C LEU A 34 5.44 3.98 -3.10
N ASP A 35 6.73 3.74 -3.27
CA ASP A 35 7.76 4.74 -3.33
C ASP A 35 8.37 4.80 -4.74
N ALA A 36 8.17 5.92 -5.41
CA ALA A 36 8.87 6.23 -6.65
C ALA A 36 10.20 6.90 -6.28
N GLY A 37 11.32 6.22 -6.49
CA GLY A 37 12.65 6.74 -6.18
C GLY A 37 12.93 8.10 -6.81
N HIS A 38 13.89 8.85 -6.25
CA HIS A 38 14.30 10.16 -6.78
C HIS A 38 13.15 11.20 -6.84
N GLY A 39 13.21 12.16 -7.75
CA GLY A 39 12.17 13.18 -7.98
C GLY A 39 12.67 14.62 -7.82
N GLY A 40 12.01 15.57 -8.48
CA GLY A 40 12.36 16.98 -8.48
C GLY A 40 13.81 17.22 -8.90
N LYS A 41 14.63 17.75 -7.98
CA LYS A 41 16.06 18.06 -8.20
C LYS A 41 16.96 16.82 -8.36
N ASP A 42 16.48 15.64 -8.01
CA ASP A 42 17.23 14.38 -8.13
C ASP A 42 16.69 13.57 -9.30
N PRO A 43 17.40 13.52 -10.44
CA PRO A 43 16.95 12.78 -11.61
C PRO A 43 17.15 11.27 -11.49
N GLY A 44 17.96 10.79 -10.54
CA GLY A 44 18.44 9.42 -10.50
C GLY A 44 19.41 9.10 -11.65
N THR A 45 19.46 7.84 -12.06
CA THR A 45 20.23 7.41 -13.24
C THR A 45 19.69 8.06 -14.49
N MET A 46 20.60 8.50 -15.37
CA MET A 46 20.25 9.17 -16.64
C MET A 46 20.84 8.45 -17.85
N ARG A 47 20.07 8.42 -18.95
CA ARG A 47 20.56 7.98 -20.26
C ARG A 47 20.02 8.92 -21.34
N GLY A 48 20.90 9.82 -21.80
CA GLY A 48 20.49 10.93 -22.67
C GLY A 48 19.51 11.85 -21.90
N SER A 49 18.34 12.10 -22.49
CA SER A 49 17.26 12.89 -21.86
C SER A 49 16.35 12.07 -20.93
N ILE A 50 16.52 10.75 -20.89
CA ILE A 50 15.69 9.86 -20.07
C ILE A 50 16.22 9.90 -18.63
N GLN A 51 15.33 10.15 -17.68
CA GLN A 51 15.64 10.24 -16.26
C GLN A 51 14.91 9.11 -15.49
N GLU A 52 15.61 8.49 -14.54
CA GLU A 52 15.04 7.43 -13.71
C GLU A 52 13.77 7.89 -12.99
N LYS A 53 13.77 9.10 -12.43
CA LYS A 53 12.66 9.65 -11.67
C LYS A 53 11.32 9.62 -12.42
N ASP A 54 11.36 9.80 -13.75
CA ASP A 54 10.16 9.82 -14.59
C ASP A 54 9.64 8.40 -14.81
N ILE A 55 10.54 7.47 -15.14
CA ILE A 55 10.20 6.06 -15.35
C ILE A 55 9.60 5.44 -14.09
N VAL A 56 10.26 5.62 -12.95
CA VAL A 56 9.79 5.02 -11.70
C VAL A 56 8.48 5.64 -11.22
N LEU A 57 8.23 6.92 -11.49
CA LEU A 57 6.96 7.56 -11.21
C LEU A 57 5.83 6.93 -12.02
N ASP A 58 6.02 6.74 -13.32
CA ASP A 58 5.04 6.11 -14.20
C ASP A 58 4.74 4.67 -13.76
N VAL A 59 5.78 3.89 -13.45
CA VAL A 59 5.64 2.50 -12.97
C VAL A 59 4.84 2.47 -11.68
N VAL A 60 5.17 3.31 -10.71
CA VAL A 60 4.49 3.38 -9.40
C VAL A 60 3.03 3.79 -9.56
N LEU A 61 2.73 4.76 -10.42
CA LEU A 61 1.36 5.19 -10.66
C LEU A 61 0.53 4.10 -11.36
N MET A 62 1.11 3.36 -12.30
CA MET A 62 0.44 2.22 -12.94
C MET A 62 0.20 1.08 -11.94
N LEU A 63 1.21 0.72 -11.16
CA LEU A 63 1.09 -0.31 -10.12
C LEU A 63 0.01 0.05 -9.10
N GLY A 64 -0.01 1.30 -8.66
CA GLY A 64 -1.00 1.78 -7.72
C GLY A 64 -2.43 1.66 -8.26
N LYS A 65 -2.68 2.04 -9.52
CA LYS A 65 -3.99 1.86 -10.16
C LYS A 65 -4.44 0.40 -10.19
N ILE A 66 -3.53 -0.54 -10.37
CA ILE A 66 -3.83 -1.97 -10.35
C ILE A 66 -4.20 -2.42 -8.93
N LEU A 67 -3.41 -2.03 -7.93
CA LEU A 67 -3.64 -2.41 -6.54
C LEU A 67 -4.93 -1.79 -5.96
N GLU A 68 -5.26 -0.56 -6.34
CA GLU A 68 -6.48 0.15 -5.92
C GLU A 68 -7.78 -0.51 -6.40
N GLN A 69 -7.71 -1.43 -7.38
CA GLN A 69 -8.88 -2.23 -7.79
C GLN A 69 -9.30 -3.24 -6.72
N ASN A 70 -8.39 -3.64 -5.84
CA ASN A 70 -8.71 -4.52 -4.71
C ASN A 70 -9.15 -3.67 -3.50
N LYS A 71 -10.43 -3.82 -3.12
CA LYS A 71 -11.04 -3.08 -2.00
C LYS A 71 -10.40 -3.36 -0.64
N GLU A 72 -9.68 -4.46 -0.49
CA GLU A 72 -8.96 -4.84 0.73
C GLU A 72 -7.57 -4.18 0.82
N ILE A 73 -7.11 -3.49 -0.24
CA ILE A 73 -5.83 -2.79 -0.27
C ILE A 73 -6.07 -1.28 -0.17
N THR A 74 -5.23 -0.63 0.63
CA THR A 74 -5.09 0.82 0.64
C THR A 74 -3.71 1.18 0.13
N VAL A 75 -3.64 1.91 -0.98
CA VAL A 75 -2.37 2.37 -1.57
C VAL A 75 -2.06 3.77 -1.07
N ILE A 76 -0.82 3.96 -0.64
CA ILE A 76 -0.26 5.24 -0.21
C ILE A 76 0.99 5.47 -1.05
N TYR A 77 1.18 6.67 -1.56
CA TYR A 77 2.32 7.01 -2.40
C TYR A 77 3.25 7.96 -1.65
N THR A 78 4.55 7.79 -1.80
CA THR A 78 5.50 8.79 -1.30
C THR A 78 5.41 10.07 -2.12
N ARG A 79 5.22 9.95 -3.45
CA ARG A 79 4.97 11.05 -4.38
C ARG A 79 4.07 10.59 -5.54
N LYS A 80 3.30 11.52 -6.08
CA LYS A 80 2.49 11.35 -7.30
C LYS A 80 2.85 12.36 -8.39
N LEU A 81 3.80 13.23 -8.10
CA LEU A 81 4.30 14.28 -8.98
C LEU A 81 5.82 14.26 -9.00
N ASP A 82 6.44 15.03 -9.92
CA ASP A 82 7.88 15.22 -9.95
C ASP A 82 8.34 16.18 -8.84
N VAL A 83 8.36 15.67 -7.60
CA VAL A 83 8.83 16.38 -6.41
C VAL A 83 9.90 15.56 -5.71
N PHE A 84 10.85 16.26 -5.07
CA PHE A 84 11.88 15.60 -4.28
C PHE A 84 11.35 15.26 -2.89
N ILE A 85 11.56 14.01 -2.46
CA ILE A 85 11.27 13.53 -1.10
C ILE A 85 12.56 13.00 -0.50
N GLU A 86 12.93 13.52 0.66
CA GLU A 86 14.11 13.06 1.42
C GLU A 86 13.98 11.57 1.77
N LEU A 87 15.10 10.83 1.77
CA LEU A 87 15.11 9.38 2.03
C LEU A 87 14.44 9.02 3.35
N ARG A 88 14.74 9.79 4.40
CA ARG A 88 14.15 9.56 5.72
C ARG A 88 12.65 9.79 5.75
N GLU A 89 12.16 10.76 4.97
CA GLU A 89 10.73 11.06 4.92
C GLU A 89 9.95 9.95 4.20
N ARG A 90 10.52 9.28 3.20
CA ARG A 90 9.92 8.10 2.56
C ARG A 90 9.60 7.00 3.58
N ALA A 91 10.58 6.68 4.43
CA ALA A 91 10.38 5.72 5.51
C ALA A 91 9.38 6.23 6.56
N ASN A 92 9.40 7.52 6.89
CA ASN A 92 8.46 8.12 7.83
C ASN A 92 7.00 8.04 7.33
N ILE A 93 6.76 8.23 6.04
CA ILE A 93 5.43 8.07 5.43
C ILE A 93 4.91 6.66 5.67
N ALA A 94 5.73 5.63 5.42
CA ALA A 94 5.35 4.24 5.65
C ALA A 94 5.08 3.94 7.13
N ASN A 95 5.95 4.41 8.02
CA ASN A 95 5.82 4.20 9.46
C ASN A 95 4.59 4.91 10.04
N LYS A 96 4.36 6.17 9.69
CA LYS A 96 3.17 6.94 10.12
C LYS A 96 1.87 6.30 9.64
N ALA A 97 1.87 5.77 8.42
CA ALA A 97 0.74 5.05 7.86
C ALA A 97 0.50 3.70 8.53
N LYS A 98 1.45 3.18 9.29
CA LYS A 98 1.50 1.79 9.77
C LYS A 98 1.29 0.83 8.61
N ALA A 99 2.11 0.99 7.56
CA ALA A 99 2.04 0.20 6.36
C ALA A 99 2.40 -1.26 6.63
N ASN A 100 1.69 -2.18 5.96
CA ASN A 100 2.01 -3.60 5.98
C ASN A 100 3.13 -3.93 5.01
N LEU A 101 3.27 -3.13 3.94
CA LEU A 101 4.30 -3.33 2.91
C LEU A 101 4.78 -1.96 2.39
N PHE A 102 6.09 -1.83 2.19
CA PHE A 102 6.73 -0.70 1.52
C PHE A 102 7.45 -1.22 0.28
N ILE A 103 7.12 -0.67 -0.88
CA ILE A 103 7.73 -1.04 -2.16
C ILE A 103 8.37 0.22 -2.73
N SER A 104 9.69 0.22 -2.86
CA SER A 104 10.43 1.28 -3.54
C SER A 104 10.89 0.80 -4.92
N VAL A 105 10.63 1.62 -5.93
CA VAL A 105 10.95 1.33 -7.33
C VAL A 105 12.09 2.23 -7.78
N HIS A 106 13.13 1.60 -8.34
CA HIS A 106 14.33 2.23 -8.85
C HIS A 106 14.77 1.64 -10.19
N CYS A 107 15.66 2.33 -10.91
CA CYS A 107 16.37 1.80 -12.06
C CYS A 107 17.86 1.70 -11.71
N ASN A 108 18.42 0.49 -11.77
CA ASN A 108 19.84 0.31 -11.53
C ASN A 108 20.67 0.85 -12.72
N GLY A 109 21.62 1.71 -12.42
CA GLY A 109 22.62 2.16 -13.39
C GLY A 109 23.82 1.20 -13.40
N VAL A 110 24.11 0.58 -14.54
CA VAL A 110 25.27 -0.31 -14.71
C VAL A 110 26.13 0.10 -15.89
N LYS A 111 27.46 -0.06 -15.77
CA LYS A 111 28.41 0.21 -16.87
C LYS A 111 28.27 -0.80 -18.02
N ASN A 112 27.89 -2.05 -17.70
CA ASN A 112 27.73 -3.11 -18.70
C ASN A 112 26.36 -2.97 -19.39
N THR A 113 26.36 -2.52 -20.62
CA THR A 113 25.15 -2.31 -21.44
C THR A 113 24.41 -3.59 -21.82
N SER A 114 25.01 -4.77 -21.62
CA SER A 114 24.37 -6.07 -21.82
C SER A 114 23.58 -6.54 -20.59
N ALA A 115 23.78 -5.92 -19.42
CA ALA A 115 23.05 -6.25 -18.23
C ALA A 115 21.58 -5.81 -18.36
N LYS A 116 20.67 -6.72 -18.08
CA LYS A 116 19.21 -6.49 -18.09
C LYS A 116 18.51 -7.47 -17.18
N GLY A 117 17.35 -7.09 -16.71
CA GLY A 117 16.52 -7.89 -15.79
C GLY A 117 15.98 -7.04 -14.66
N THR A 118 15.24 -7.67 -13.79
CA THR A 118 14.73 -7.10 -12.54
C THR A 118 15.39 -7.75 -11.34
N GLU A 119 15.68 -6.96 -10.32
CA GLU A 119 16.22 -7.41 -9.04
C GLU A 119 15.26 -7.00 -7.92
N THR A 120 15.14 -7.84 -6.91
CA THR A 120 14.35 -7.54 -5.71
C THR A 120 15.24 -7.68 -4.48
N PHE A 121 15.26 -6.66 -3.64
CA PHE A 121 15.95 -6.65 -2.36
C PHE A 121 14.91 -6.62 -1.23
N VAL A 122 15.09 -7.45 -0.20
CA VAL A 122 14.24 -7.55 0.99
C VAL A 122 15.05 -7.40 2.24
#